data_b1759794b3866f856f8fd7dc726395c9
#
_entry.id   b1759794b3866f856f8fd7dc726395c9
#
_cell.length_a   1.000
_cell.length_b   1.000
_cell.length_c   1.000
_cell.angle_alpha   90.00
_cell.angle_beta   90.00
_cell.angle_gamma   90.00
#
_symmetry.space_group_name_H-M   'P 1'
#
loop_
_entity.id
_entity.type
_entity.pdbx_description
1 polymer ?
#
loop_
_entity_poly.entity_id
_entity_poly.type
_entity_poly.pdbx_seq_one_letter_code
_entity_poly.pdbx_strand_id
1 'polypeptide(L)'
;MEVILLERVEKLGGIGDVVKVKNGFARNYLLPNKKALRANEANRKVFEANRARIEAENADKRAEAETEAKTVEGKSVKLIRQASNTGQLYGSVSARDIVEALATEGAGLTRSQIVLDRPIKSIGVHDIKVALHPEVAVTVHVNVARSPEEAELQAQGIDVIAQMFEEEAAPVAAEQLQAETAEPEAEAEATEAAAEEPAAEAEPEAATEAQPETAAEGEAEQQ
;
A
#
# COMPACT_ATOMS: atom_id res chain seq x y z
N MET A 1 -13.12 -0.71 28.69
CA MET A 1 -14.47 -1.10 29.11
C MET A 1 -14.80 -2.46 28.52
N GLU A 2 -15.61 -3.24 29.20
CA GLU A 2 -16.03 -4.55 28.72
C GLU A 2 -17.32 -4.42 27.91
N VAL A 3 -17.37 -5.11 26.78
CA VAL A 3 -18.50 -5.10 25.86
C VAL A 3 -18.80 -6.54 25.41
N ILE A 4 -20.08 -6.82 25.13
CA ILE A 4 -20.56 -8.07 24.53
C ILE A 4 -20.72 -7.80 23.04
N LEU A 5 -20.10 -8.59 22.18
CA LEU A 5 -20.21 -8.44 20.73
C LEU A 5 -21.54 -9.03 20.23
N LEU A 6 -22.26 -8.28 19.39
CA LEU A 6 -23.48 -8.71 18.68
C LEU A 6 -23.17 -9.21 17.27
N GLU A 7 -22.12 -8.72 16.68
CA GLU A 7 -21.62 -9.13 15.38
C GLU A 7 -20.14 -9.52 15.52
N ARG A 8 -19.65 -10.37 14.63
CA ARG A 8 -18.22 -10.64 14.57
C ARG A 8 -17.46 -9.38 14.18
N VAL A 9 -16.41 -9.06 14.91
CA VAL A 9 -15.52 -7.94 14.63
C VAL A 9 -14.11 -8.46 14.41
N GLU A 10 -13.49 -8.10 13.28
CA GLU A 10 -12.10 -8.49 12.99
C GLU A 10 -11.18 -8.11 14.17
N LYS A 11 -10.27 -9.00 14.53
CA LYS A 11 -9.28 -8.83 15.60
C LYS A 11 -9.83 -8.73 17.04
N LEU A 12 -11.15 -8.84 17.26
CA LEU A 12 -11.74 -8.80 18.59
C LEU A 12 -12.37 -10.12 19.01
N GLY A 13 -13.20 -10.72 18.15
CA GLY A 13 -13.87 -11.98 18.47
C GLY A 13 -15.19 -12.18 17.74
N GLY A 14 -15.91 -13.23 18.13
CA GLY A 14 -17.19 -13.64 17.57
C GLY A 14 -18.41 -13.06 18.30
N ILE A 15 -19.58 -13.53 17.89
CA ILE A 15 -20.87 -13.15 18.47
C ILE A 15 -20.96 -13.71 19.89
N GLY A 16 -21.30 -12.85 20.86
CA GLY A 16 -21.46 -13.23 22.26
C GLY A 16 -20.19 -13.15 23.10
N ASP A 17 -19.04 -12.90 22.49
CA ASP A 17 -17.80 -12.75 23.23
C ASP A 17 -17.81 -11.47 24.09
N VAL A 18 -17.33 -11.60 25.31
CA VAL A 18 -17.10 -10.47 26.21
C VAL A 18 -15.65 -10.04 26.08
N VAL A 19 -15.44 -8.88 25.47
CA VAL A 19 -14.09 -8.38 25.19
C VAL A 19 -13.82 -7.03 25.87
N LYS A 20 -12.58 -6.85 26.32
CA LYS A 20 -12.13 -5.60 26.92
C LYS A 20 -11.53 -4.70 25.86
N VAL A 21 -12.16 -3.56 25.62
CA VAL A 21 -11.75 -2.61 24.58
C VAL A 21 -11.45 -1.22 25.14
N LYS A 22 -10.74 -0.39 24.38
CA LYS A 22 -10.50 1.02 24.71
C LYS A 22 -11.83 1.77 24.78
N ASN A 23 -11.98 2.65 25.77
CA ASN A 23 -13.22 3.39 26.01
C ASN A 23 -13.69 4.23 24.80
N GLY A 24 -12.74 4.87 24.09
CA GLY A 24 -13.06 5.65 22.90
C GLY A 24 -13.61 4.79 21.76
N PHE A 25 -13.00 3.64 21.50
CA PHE A 25 -13.44 2.72 20.45
C PHE A 25 -14.85 2.17 20.74
N ALA A 26 -15.10 1.78 21.98
CA ALA A 26 -16.42 1.31 22.38
C ALA A 26 -17.51 2.40 22.20
N ARG A 27 -17.25 3.63 22.70
CA ARG A 27 -18.25 4.71 22.67
C ARG A 27 -18.49 5.29 21.29
N ASN A 28 -17.45 5.39 20.47
CA ASN A 28 -17.54 6.10 19.18
C ASN A 28 -17.87 5.17 18.02
N TYR A 29 -17.54 3.87 18.12
CA TYR A 29 -17.71 2.93 17.02
C TYR A 29 -18.65 1.77 17.36
N LEU A 30 -18.36 0.99 18.41
CA LEU A 30 -19.13 -0.24 18.67
C LEU A 30 -20.57 0.03 19.12
N LEU A 31 -20.76 0.90 20.10
CA LEU A 31 -22.08 1.19 20.66
C LEU A 31 -23.01 1.95 19.70
N PRO A 32 -22.56 3.02 19.00
CA PRO A 32 -23.41 3.74 18.05
C PRO A 32 -23.84 2.87 16.86
N ASN A 33 -22.92 2.01 16.37
CA ASN A 33 -23.21 1.12 15.25
C ASN A 33 -23.96 -0.16 15.68
N LYS A 34 -24.36 -0.28 16.95
CA LYS A 34 -25.06 -1.45 17.51
C LYS A 34 -24.31 -2.78 17.30
N LYS A 35 -22.97 -2.72 17.18
CA LYS A 35 -22.10 -3.89 17.01
C LYS A 35 -21.75 -4.56 18.34
N ALA A 36 -21.94 -3.85 19.45
CA ALA A 36 -21.72 -4.38 20.78
C ALA A 36 -22.63 -3.73 21.81
N LEU A 37 -22.83 -4.41 22.94
CA LEU A 37 -23.50 -3.91 24.16
C LEU A 37 -22.49 -3.79 25.28
N ARG A 38 -22.76 -2.94 26.29
CA ARG A 38 -21.96 -2.92 27.51
C ARG A 38 -22.17 -4.23 28.30
N ALA A 39 -21.09 -4.77 28.82
CA ALA A 39 -21.14 -6.04 29.58
C ALA A 39 -21.68 -5.84 31.01
N ASN A 40 -22.97 -5.50 31.11
CA ASN A 40 -23.73 -5.44 32.37
C ASN A 40 -24.57 -6.69 32.46
N GLU A 41 -24.93 -7.12 33.70
CA GLU A 41 -25.79 -8.28 33.94
C GLU A 41 -27.15 -8.18 33.23
N ALA A 42 -27.75 -6.99 33.21
CA ALA A 42 -29.01 -6.75 32.51
C ALA A 42 -28.84 -7.00 30.98
N ASN A 43 -27.76 -6.51 30.39
CA ASN A 43 -27.49 -6.68 28.96
C ASN A 43 -27.10 -8.12 28.59
N ARG A 44 -26.47 -8.87 29.51
CA ARG A 44 -26.21 -10.32 29.34
C ARG A 44 -27.51 -11.09 29.21
N LYS A 45 -28.47 -10.86 30.14
CA LYS A 45 -29.78 -11.50 30.04
C LYS A 45 -30.55 -11.16 28.78
N VAL A 46 -30.49 -9.89 28.36
CA VAL A 46 -31.09 -9.44 27.07
C VAL A 46 -30.41 -10.10 25.89
N PHE A 47 -29.10 -10.23 25.91
CA PHE A 47 -28.35 -10.92 24.87
C PHE A 47 -28.71 -12.39 24.77
N GLU A 48 -28.74 -13.10 25.94
CA GLU A 48 -29.12 -14.53 26.01
C GLU A 48 -30.53 -14.77 25.44
N ALA A 49 -31.50 -13.91 25.82
CA ALA A 49 -32.86 -13.99 25.31
C ALA A 49 -32.97 -13.75 23.78
N ASN A 50 -32.11 -12.93 23.21
CA ASN A 50 -32.14 -12.59 21.81
C ASN A 50 -31.07 -13.31 20.97
N ARG A 51 -30.23 -14.14 21.56
CA ARG A 51 -29.10 -14.80 20.93
C ARG A 51 -29.46 -15.49 19.61
N ALA A 52 -30.50 -16.34 19.65
CA ALA A 52 -30.93 -17.09 18.47
C ALA A 52 -31.36 -16.16 17.31
N ARG A 53 -32.02 -15.01 17.64
CA ARG A 53 -32.42 -14.04 16.63
C ARG A 53 -31.21 -13.31 16.05
N ILE A 54 -30.25 -12.93 16.88
CA ILE A 54 -29.03 -12.24 16.43
C ILE A 54 -28.19 -13.18 15.55
N GLU A 55 -28.07 -14.44 15.92
CA GLU A 55 -27.38 -15.45 15.12
C GLU A 55 -28.06 -15.66 13.75
N ALA A 56 -29.39 -15.71 13.71
CA ALA A 56 -30.15 -15.82 12.45
C ALA A 56 -29.96 -14.56 11.57
N GLU A 57 -30.13 -13.36 12.12
CA GLU A 57 -29.92 -12.09 11.40
C GLU A 57 -28.48 -11.96 10.85
N ASN A 58 -27.48 -12.47 11.56
CA ASN A 58 -26.10 -12.47 11.07
C ASN A 58 -25.88 -13.54 9.98
N ALA A 59 -26.52 -14.69 10.11
CA ALA A 59 -26.47 -15.72 9.05
C ALA A 59 -27.10 -15.23 7.74
N ASP A 60 -28.26 -14.53 7.83
CA ASP A 60 -28.91 -13.94 6.65
C ASP A 60 -28.02 -12.88 6.00
N LYS A 61 -27.46 -11.94 6.75
CA LYS A 61 -26.51 -10.94 6.24
C LYS A 61 -25.26 -11.56 5.62
N ARG A 62 -24.78 -12.65 6.19
CA ARG A 62 -23.66 -13.38 5.62
C ARG A 62 -24.02 -14.01 4.29
N ALA A 63 -25.20 -14.65 4.20
CA ALA A 63 -25.66 -15.24 2.93
C ALA A 63 -25.87 -14.17 1.83
N GLU A 64 -26.40 -13.00 2.19
CA GLU A 64 -26.49 -11.85 1.28
C GLU A 64 -25.10 -11.41 0.81
N ALA A 65 -24.16 -11.25 1.75
CA ALA A 65 -22.78 -10.87 1.43
C ALA A 65 -22.06 -11.93 0.57
N GLU A 66 -22.34 -13.23 0.75
CA GLU A 66 -21.80 -14.31 -0.10
C GLU A 66 -22.36 -14.25 -1.54
N THR A 67 -23.60 -13.82 -1.72
CA THR A 67 -24.18 -13.62 -3.07
C THR A 67 -23.59 -12.39 -3.76
N GLU A 68 -23.41 -11.30 -3.03
CA GLU A 68 -22.70 -10.10 -3.52
C GLU A 68 -21.23 -10.41 -3.83
N ALA A 69 -20.57 -11.20 -3.00
CA ALA A 69 -19.19 -11.63 -3.20
C ALA A 69 -18.99 -12.29 -4.56
N LYS A 70 -19.85 -13.23 -4.94
CA LYS A 70 -19.81 -13.91 -6.25
C LYS A 70 -19.97 -12.95 -7.43
N THR A 71 -20.68 -11.84 -7.22
CA THR A 71 -20.89 -10.82 -8.26
C THR A 71 -19.67 -9.92 -8.43
N VAL A 72 -18.90 -9.73 -7.35
CA VAL A 72 -17.75 -8.81 -7.29
C VAL A 72 -16.43 -9.55 -7.51
N GLU A 73 -16.37 -10.83 -7.16
CA GLU A 73 -15.17 -11.66 -7.26
C GLU A 73 -14.66 -11.75 -8.70
N GLY A 74 -13.34 -11.50 -8.86
CA GLY A 74 -12.68 -11.57 -10.16
C GLY A 74 -12.97 -10.39 -11.10
N LYS A 75 -13.71 -9.36 -10.66
CA LYS A 75 -13.86 -8.14 -11.47
C LYS A 75 -12.54 -7.39 -11.53
N SER A 76 -12.22 -6.90 -12.73
CA SER A 76 -11.09 -6.02 -12.98
C SER A 76 -11.60 -4.66 -13.40
N VAL A 77 -11.25 -3.62 -12.65
CA VAL A 77 -11.69 -2.25 -12.90
C VAL A 77 -10.56 -1.44 -13.49
N LYS A 78 -10.83 -0.72 -14.58
CA LYS A 78 -9.87 0.17 -15.23
C LYS A 78 -10.06 1.60 -14.74
N LEU A 79 -9.00 2.23 -14.21
CA LEU A 79 -8.97 3.61 -13.77
C LEU A 79 -7.94 4.40 -14.57
N ILE A 80 -8.41 5.37 -15.35
CA ILE A 80 -7.53 6.24 -16.15
C ILE A 80 -7.20 7.49 -15.34
N ARG A 81 -5.92 7.71 -15.05
CA ARG A 81 -5.40 8.87 -14.31
C ARG A 81 -4.09 9.36 -14.91
N GLN A 82 -3.82 10.65 -14.81
CA GLN A 82 -2.56 11.21 -15.27
C GLN A 82 -1.39 10.79 -14.37
N ALA A 83 -0.31 10.35 -15.00
CA ALA A 83 0.92 9.94 -14.31
C ALA A 83 2.16 10.42 -15.04
N SER A 84 3.27 10.46 -14.31
CA SER A 84 4.60 10.73 -14.83
C SER A 84 5.13 9.54 -15.64
N ASN A 85 6.16 9.76 -16.45
CA ASN A 85 6.90 8.70 -17.15
C ASN A 85 7.56 7.69 -16.20
N THR A 86 7.80 8.10 -14.95
CA THR A 86 8.30 7.21 -13.88
C THR A 86 7.23 6.29 -13.27
N GLY A 87 6.01 6.30 -13.81
CA GLY A 87 4.90 5.49 -13.29
C GLY A 87 4.23 6.04 -12.03
N GLN A 88 4.56 7.25 -11.59
CA GLN A 88 3.92 7.88 -10.44
C GLN A 88 2.74 8.75 -10.89
N LEU A 89 1.59 8.59 -10.21
CA LEU A 89 0.42 9.42 -10.44
C LEU A 89 0.66 10.86 -9.93
N TYR A 90 0.21 11.86 -10.68
CA TYR A 90 0.19 13.26 -10.21
C TYR A 90 -0.82 13.50 -9.08
N GLY A 91 -1.65 12.50 -8.78
CA GLY A 91 -2.61 12.48 -7.70
C GLY A 91 -2.53 11.16 -6.93
N SER A 92 -3.67 10.75 -6.39
CA SER A 92 -3.83 9.45 -5.75
C SER A 92 -5.20 8.88 -6.07
N VAL A 93 -5.27 7.55 -6.22
CA VAL A 93 -6.54 6.84 -6.29
C VAL A 93 -6.98 6.52 -4.86
N SER A 94 -8.17 6.98 -4.50
CA SER A 94 -8.78 6.76 -3.20
C SER A 94 -9.84 5.65 -3.26
N ALA A 95 -10.27 5.16 -2.09
CA ALA A 95 -11.37 4.20 -2.01
C ALA A 95 -12.67 4.71 -2.66
N ARG A 96 -12.89 6.03 -2.72
CA ARG A 96 -14.05 6.62 -3.39
C ARG A 96 -14.00 6.45 -4.90
N ASP A 97 -12.84 6.69 -5.51
CA ASP A 97 -12.65 6.52 -6.96
C ASP A 97 -12.90 5.08 -7.39
N ILE A 98 -12.46 4.13 -6.54
CA ILE A 98 -12.66 2.69 -6.76
C ILE A 98 -14.14 2.31 -6.66
N VAL A 99 -14.88 2.87 -5.68
CA VAL A 99 -16.34 2.66 -5.56
C VAL A 99 -17.05 3.17 -6.80
N GLU A 100 -16.74 4.38 -7.26
CA GLU A 100 -17.33 4.98 -8.45
C GLU A 100 -17.08 4.13 -9.70
N ALA A 101 -15.88 3.61 -9.84
CA ALA A 101 -15.52 2.74 -10.97
C ALA A 101 -16.22 1.37 -10.89
N LEU A 102 -16.28 0.76 -9.71
CA LEU A 102 -17.02 -0.49 -9.49
C LEU A 102 -18.53 -0.33 -9.69
N ALA A 103 -19.07 0.84 -9.35
CA ALA A 103 -20.48 1.16 -9.59
C ALA A 103 -20.82 1.21 -11.09
N THR A 104 -19.91 1.68 -11.95
CA THR A 104 -20.10 1.64 -13.42
C THR A 104 -20.12 0.21 -13.96
N GLU A 105 -19.45 -0.72 -13.28
CA GLU A 105 -19.45 -2.16 -13.62
C GLU A 105 -20.60 -2.94 -12.94
N GLY A 106 -21.50 -2.21 -12.25
CA GLY A 106 -22.69 -2.78 -11.64
C GLY A 106 -22.46 -3.42 -10.27
N ALA A 107 -21.38 -3.06 -9.58
CA ALA A 107 -21.14 -3.45 -8.19
C ALA A 107 -21.50 -2.29 -7.25
N GLY A 108 -22.59 -2.41 -6.51
CA GLY A 108 -23.10 -1.39 -5.58
C GLY A 108 -22.39 -1.42 -4.23
N LEU A 109 -21.11 -1.07 -4.21
CA LEU A 109 -20.29 -1.09 -3.00
C LEU A 109 -20.29 0.24 -2.26
N THR A 110 -20.09 0.18 -0.95
CA THR A 110 -19.89 1.36 -0.10
C THR A 110 -18.39 1.58 0.18
N ARG A 111 -18.01 2.83 0.42
CA ARG A 111 -16.61 3.18 0.74
C ARG A 111 -16.07 2.41 1.95
N SER A 112 -16.91 2.08 2.93
CA SER A 112 -16.52 1.37 4.14
C SER A 112 -16.15 -0.09 3.90
N GLN A 113 -16.57 -0.66 2.78
CA GLN A 113 -16.29 -2.04 2.39
C GLN A 113 -14.91 -2.18 1.72
N ILE A 114 -14.35 -1.08 1.21
CA ILE A 114 -13.02 -1.10 0.59
C ILE A 114 -11.94 -0.92 1.66
N VAL A 115 -11.11 -1.93 1.83
CA VAL A 115 -9.95 -1.91 2.74
C VAL A 115 -8.73 -1.47 1.95
N LEU A 116 -8.35 -0.20 2.11
CA LEU A 116 -7.19 0.39 1.47
C LEU A 116 -6.30 1.02 2.55
N ASP A 117 -5.15 0.43 2.82
CA ASP A 117 -4.22 0.93 3.85
C ASP A 117 -3.61 2.28 3.47
N ARG A 118 -3.30 2.45 2.19
CA ARG A 118 -2.74 3.70 1.63
C ARG A 118 -3.39 3.99 0.29
N PRO A 119 -3.60 5.27 -0.06
CA PRO A 119 -4.06 5.63 -1.40
C PRO A 119 -3.02 5.21 -2.44
N ILE A 120 -3.49 4.70 -3.58
CA ILE A 120 -2.63 4.25 -4.66
C ILE A 120 -2.02 5.47 -5.36
N LYS A 121 -0.71 5.43 -5.60
CA LYS A 121 0.07 6.51 -6.22
C LYS A 121 0.89 6.06 -7.43
N SER A 122 0.86 4.78 -7.79
CA SER A 122 1.56 4.21 -8.92
C SER A 122 0.57 3.64 -9.94
N ILE A 123 0.97 3.64 -11.21
CA ILE A 123 0.28 2.90 -12.26
C ILE A 123 0.56 1.40 -12.11
N GLY A 124 -0.33 0.58 -12.66
CA GLY A 124 -0.23 -0.86 -12.63
C GLY A 124 -1.49 -1.52 -12.08
N VAL A 125 -1.43 -2.85 -11.94
CA VAL A 125 -2.50 -3.66 -11.38
C VAL A 125 -2.31 -3.74 -9.87
N HIS A 126 -3.35 -3.40 -9.13
CA HIS A 126 -3.37 -3.42 -7.68
C HIS A 126 -4.50 -4.32 -7.18
N ASP A 127 -4.16 -5.22 -6.27
CA ASP A 127 -5.12 -6.10 -5.61
C ASP A 127 -5.68 -5.41 -4.37
N ILE A 128 -7.00 -5.22 -4.36
CA ILE A 128 -7.70 -4.51 -3.29
C ILE A 128 -8.68 -5.44 -2.61
N LYS A 129 -8.57 -5.51 -1.29
CA LYS A 129 -9.50 -6.28 -0.47
C LYS A 129 -10.79 -5.50 -0.27
N VAL A 130 -11.91 -6.12 -0.63
CA VAL A 130 -13.27 -5.64 -0.38
C VAL A 130 -13.88 -6.50 0.71
N ALA A 131 -14.17 -5.92 1.88
CA ALA A 131 -14.82 -6.59 2.99
C ALA A 131 -16.33 -6.30 2.95
N LEU A 132 -17.09 -7.21 2.41
CA LEU A 132 -18.55 -7.14 2.36
C LEU A 132 -19.16 -7.43 3.73
N HIS A 133 -18.62 -8.44 4.40
CA HIS A 133 -19.00 -8.86 5.75
C HIS A 133 -17.73 -9.16 6.57
N PRO A 134 -17.76 -9.15 7.90
CA PRO A 134 -16.58 -9.50 8.72
C PRO A 134 -16.01 -10.90 8.45
N GLU A 135 -16.81 -11.78 7.86
CA GLU A 135 -16.42 -13.14 7.47
C GLU A 135 -16.20 -13.31 5.97
N VAL A 136 -16.72 -12.38 5.15
CA VAL A 136 -16.67 -12.47 3.69
C VAL A 136 -15.86 -11.31 3.13
N ALA A 137 -14.72 -11.64 2.58
CA ALA A 137 -13.85 -10.67 1.91
C ALA A 137 -13.46 -11.19 0.53
N VAL A 138 -13.45 -10.30 -0.44
CA VAL A 138 -13.16 -10.59 -1.84
C VAL A 138 -12.00 -9.71 -2.30
N THR A 139 -11.17 -10.22 -3.19
CA THR A 139 -10.11 -9.44 -3.84
C THR A 139 -10.59 -8.97 -5.20
N VAL A 140 -10.42 -7.68 -5.47
CA VAL A 140 -10.73 -7.04 -6.76
C VAL A 140 -9.46 -6.48 -7.35
N HIS A 141 -9.26 -6.67 -8.65
CA HIS A 141 -8.11 -6.16 -9.39
C HIS A 141 -8.44 -4.76 -9.93
N VAL A 142 -7.67 -3.78 -9.49
CA VAL A 142 -7.80 -2.41 -9.97
C VAL A 142 -6.60 -2.06 -10.84
N ASN A 143 -6.86 -1.84 -12.12
CA ASN A 143 -5.87 -1.48 -13.10
C ASN A 143 -5.83 0.05 -13.26
N VAL A 144 -4.72 0.67 -12.89
CA VAL A 144 -4.51 2.12 -12.98
C VAL A 144 -3.55 2.42 -14.13
N ALA A 145 -4.03 3.12 -15.16
CA ALA A 145 -3.27 3.43 -16.36
C ALA A 145 -3.42 4.91 -16.76
N ARG A 146 -2.55 5.40 -17.66
CA ARG A 146 -2.64 6.75 -18.24
C ARG A 146 -3.58 6.80 -19.43
N SER A 147 -3.59 5.72 -20.20
CA SER A 147 -4.45 5.58 -21.39
C SER A 147 -5.19 4.24 -21.39
N PRO A 148 -6.28 4.12 -22.17
CA PRO A 148 -6.98 2.84 -22.29
C PRO A 148 -6.12 1.74 -22.92
N GLU A 149 -5.20 2.11 -23.80
CA GLU A 149 -4.27 1.18 -24.48
C GLU A 149 -3.29 0.57 -23.46
N GLU A 150 -2.73 1.40 -22.57
CA GLU A 150 -1.87 0.94 -21.47
C GLU A 150 -2.62 0.00 -20.53
N ALA A 151 -3.90 0.29 -20.24
CA ALA A 151 -4.71 -0.57 -19.41
C ALA A 151 -4.90 -1.96 -20.03
N GLU A 152 -4.95 -2.07 -21.35
CA GLU A 152 -5.08 -3.34 -22.04
C GLU A 152 -3.74 -4.12 -22.04
N LEU A 153 -2.63 -3.45 -22.22
CA LEU A 153 -1.29 -4.06 -22.11
C LEU A 153 -1.03 -4.59 -20.70
N GLN A 154 -1.38 -3.81 -19.69
CA GLN A 154 -1.26 -4.22 -18.29
C GLN A 154 -2.19 -5.39 -17.95
N ALA A 155 -3.40 -5.44 -18.53
CA ALA A 155 -4.29 -6.58 -18.37
C ALA A 155 -3.74 -7.87 -19.00
N GLN A 156 -2.86 -7.76 -19.99
CA GLN A 156 -2.12 -8.88 -20.60
C GLN A 156 -0.88 -9.30 -19.80
N GLY A 157 -0.62 -8.61 -18.67
CA GLY A 157 0.54 -8.88 -17.81
C GLY A 157 1.85 -8.26 -18.28
N ILE A 158 1.79 -7.27 -19.18
CA ILE A 158 2.96 -6.57 -19.68
C ILE A 158 3.20 -5.34 -18.79
N ASP A 159 4.37 -5.29 -18.17
CA ASP A 159 4.79 -4.13 -17.37
C ASP A 159 5.15 -2.96 -18.28
N VAL A 160 4.19 -2.07 -18.50
CA VAL A 160 4.36 -0.88 -19.37
C VAL A 160 5.49 0.02 -18.85
N ILE A 161 5.73 0.05 -17.55
CA ILE A 161 6.83 0.81 -16.95
C ILE A 161 8.17 0.24 -17.39
N ALA A 162 8.34 -1.07 -17.37
CA ALA A 162 9.57 -1.74 -17.83
C ALA A 162 9.82 -1.50 -19.32
N GLN A 163 8.79 -1.59 -20.15
CA GLN A 163 8.89 -1.30 -21.58
C GLN A 163 9.28 0.16 -21.87
N MET A 164 8.73 1.11 -21.13
CA MET A 164 9.09 2.53 -21.29
C MET A 164 10.54 2.82 -20.92
N PHE A 165 11.02 2.20 -19.83
CA PHE A 165 12.44 2.32 -19.46
C PHE A 165 13.35 1.66 -20.51
N GLU A 166 12.92 0.58 -21.12
CA GLU A 166 13.67 -0.12 -22.17
C GLU A 166 13.67 0.67 -23.49
N GLU A 167 12.55 1.31 -23.83
CA GLU A 167 12.41 2.17 -25.01
C GLU A 167 13.16 3.51 -24.84
N GLU A 168 13.22 4.08 -23.61
CA GLU A 168 13.99 5.30 -23.31
C GLU A 168 15.50 5.01 -23.18
N ALA A 169 15.89 3.79 -22.79
CA ALA A 169 17.28 3.35 -22.72
C ALA A 169 17.86 2.94 -24.09
N ALA A 170 17.02 2.48 -25.00
CA ALA A 170 17.46 2.05 -26.33
C ALA A 170 18.14 3.16 -27.17
N PRO A 171 17.64 4.42 -27.24
CA PRO A 171 18.31 5.48 -28.01
C PRO A 171 19.63 5.91 -27.35
N VAL A 172 19.74 5.91 -26.03
CA VAL A 172 20.95 6.30 -25.29
C VAL A 172 22.06 5.27 -25.47
N ALA A 173 21.73 3.99 -25.51
CA ALA A 173 22.69 2.92 -25.81
C ALA A 173 23.16 2.92 -27.26
N ALA A 174 22.28 3.28 -28.20
CA ALA A 174 22.64 3.41 -29.61
C ALA A 174 23.54 4.63 -29.87
N GLU A 175 23.35 5.72 -29.15
CA GLU A 175 24.16 6.94 -29.24
C GLU A 175 25.54 6.76 -28.59
N GLN A 176 25.63 5.98 -27.50
CA GLN A 176 26.91 5.62 -26.90
C GLN A 176 27.71 4.64 -27.72
N LEU A 177 27.09 3.68 -28.42
CA LEU A 177 27.76 2.79 -29.36
C LEU A 177 28.26 3.51 -30.62
N GLN A 178 27.60 4.59 -31.05
CA GLN A 178 28.05 5.42 -32.17
C GLN A 178 29.17 6.39 -31.76
N ALA A 179 29.22 6.82 -30.51
CA ALA A 179 30.31 7.65 -29.98
C ALA A 179 31.60 6.82 -29.74
N GLU A 180 31.50 5.56 -29.41
CA GLU A 180 32.63 4.65 -29.14
C GLU A 180 33.25 4.09 -30.44
N THR A 181 32.51 4.16 -31.56
CA THR A 181 33.05 3.78 -32.92
C THR A 181 33.59 4.92 -33.72
N ALA A 182 33.56 6.16 -33.20
CA ALA A 182 34.08 7.36 -33.92
C ALA A 182 35.48 7.83 -33.46
N GLU A 183 36.14 7.10 -32.56
CA GLU A 183 37.55 7.35 -32.26
C GLU A 183 38.35 6.05 -32.36
N PRO A 184 38.94 5.76 -33.55
CA PRO A 184 40.36 5.67 -33.64
C PRO A 184 40.91 6.00 -35.05
N GLU A 185 41.06 7.27 -35.43
CA GLU A 185 41.90 7.66 -36.55
C GLU A 185 42.42 9.10 -36.38
N ALA A 186 43.12 9.40 -35.28
CA ALA A 186 43.91 10.64 -35.19
C ALA A 186 44.95 10.59 -34.04
N GLU A 187 45.69 9.49 -33.89
CA GLU A 187 46.94 9.53 -33.11
C GLU A 187 47.93 8.48 -33.66
N ALA A 188 48.39 8.80 -34.83
CA ALA A 188 49.62 8.19 -35.34
C ALA A 188 50.41 9.26 -36.11
N GLU A 189 50.96 10.26 -35.41
CA GLU A 189 52.15 11.02 -35.83
C GLU A 189 52.44 12.05 -34.73
N ALA A 190 53.31 11.70 -33.81
CA ALA A 190 54.27 12.55 -33.15
C ALA A 190 54.85 11.82 -31.92
N THR A 191 55.62 10.79 -32.16
CA THR A 191 56.65 10.36 -31.21
C THR A 191 57.98 10.73 -31.85
N GLU A 192 58.58 11.73 -31.31
CA GLU A 192 60.05 11.78 -31.13
C GLU A 192 60.41 13.16 -30.55
N ALA A 193 60.78 13.17 -29.34
CA ALA A 193 61.96 13.85 -28.81
C ALA A 193 61.86 14.20 -27.33
N ALA A 194 62.86 13.71 -26.68
CA ALA A 194 63.52 14.24 -25.48
C ALA A 194 63.06 13.68 -24.14
N ALA A 195 63.91 12.78 -23.72
CA ALA A 195 64.27 12.43 -22.36
C ALA A 195 64.68 13.65 -21.53
N GLU A 196 64.33 13.65 -20.26
CA GLU A 196 65.25 13.85 -19.12
C GLU A 196 64.47 13.88 -17.81
N GLU A 197 64.78 12.91 -16.98
CA GLU A 197 64.64 12.93 -15.53
C GLU A 197 65.65 13.90 -14.91
N PRO A 198 65.73 14.26 -13.62
CA PRO A 198 65.20 13.51 -12.46
C PRO A 198 64.73 14.33 -11.25
N ALA A 199 64.10 13.56 -10.30
CA ALA A 199 64.30 13.59 -8.85
C ALA A 199 63.92 14.82 -7.99
N ALA A 200 63.17 14.55 -7.01
CA ALA A 200 63.39 14.68 -5.58
C ALA A 200 62.06 14.93 -4.80
N GLU A 201 61.73 13.95 -4.01
CA GLU A 201 61.74 14.02 -2.53
C GLU A 201 60.76 15.01 -1.88
N ALA A 202 59.74 14.55 -1.19
CA ALA A 202 59.70 14.39 0.24
C ALA A 202 58.26 14.15 0.74
N GLU A 203 58.02 13.00 1.32
CA GLU A 203 57.17 12.84 2.49
C GLU A 203 57.82 13.54 3.70
N PRO A 204 57.25 13.62 4.90
CA PRO A 204 56.04 13.02 5.45
C PRO A 204 55.34 13.88 6.53
N GLU A 205 54.50 13.10 7.31
CA GLU A 205 54.05 13.35 8.71
C GLU A 205 52.79 14.20 8.88
N ALA A 206 51.82 13.71 9.47
CA ALA A 206 51.58 12.91 10.67
C ALA A 206 50.58 13.61 11.59
N ALA A 207 49.67 12.77 12.06
CA ALA A 207 49.11 12.76 13.42
C ALA A 207 48.17 13.93 13.80
N THR A 208 47.11 13.80 14.50
CA THR A 208 46.88 13.12 15.74
C THR A 208 45.42 13.36 16.15
N GLU A 209 44.71 12.32 16.52
CA GLU A 209 43.91 12.15 17.74
C GLU A 209 43.21 13.37 18.36
N ALA A 210 41.96 13.22 18.67
CA ALA A 210 41.49 13.09 20.04
C ALA A 210 39.95 13.05 20.13
N GLN A 211 39.41 11.97 20.61
CA GLN A 211 38.29 11.98 21.56
C GLN A 211 38.82 12.41 22.93
N PRO A 212 38.00 12.92 23.86
CA PRO A 212 37.32 12.08 24.84
C PRO A 212 35.91 12.61 25.23
N GLU A 213 34.95 11.71 25.54
CA GLU A 213 34.53 11.28 26.89
C GLU A 213 34.35 12.38 27.94
N THR A 214 33.17 12.38 28.53
CA THR A 214 32.80 12.30 29.95
C THR A 214 31.31 12.69 30.06
N ALA A 215 30.38 11.87 30.48
CA ALA A 215 30.15 11.33 31.83
C ALA A 215 29.66 12.36 32.86
N ALA A 216 28.62 11.99 33.51
CA ALA A 216 28.19 12.22 34.89
C ALA A 216 26.83 12.94 35.00
N GLU A 217 25.76 12.23 35.43
CA GLU A 217 25.35 12.04 36.85
C GLU A 217 24.70 13.27 37.50
N GLY A 218 23.59 13.01 38.12
CA GLY A 218 22.91 13.85 39.10
C GLY A 218 21.42 13.65 39.02
N GLU A 219 20.85 12.68 39.60
CA GLU A 219 20.31 12.45 40.96
C GLU A 219 19.46 13.59 41.54
N ALA A 220 18.37 13.10 42.08
CA ALA A 220 17.62 13.54 43.27
C ALA A 220 16.49 14.54 42.99
N GLU A 221 15.32 14.17 43.29
CA GLU A 221 14.55 13.93 44.54
C GLU A 221 13.48 15.01 44.77
N GLN A 222 12.32 14.55 45.14
CA GLN A 222 11.26 15.13 46.01
C GLN A 222 10.44 16.36 45.49
N GLN A 223 9.24 16.27 45.25
CA GLN A 223 8.12 16.23 46.26
C GLN A 223 6.80 15.77 45.60
#